data_ae81cacafc7b429807591c66bc7a1e65
#
_entry.id   ae81cacafc7b429807591c66bc7a1e65
#
_cell.length_a   1.000
_cell.length_b   1.000
_cell.length_c   1.000
_cell.angle_alpha   90.00
_cell.angle_beta   90.00
_cell.angle_gamma   90.00
#
_symmetry.space_group_name_H-M   'P 1'
#
loop_
_entity.id
_entity.type
_entity.pdbx_description
1 polymer ?
#
loop_
_entity_poly.entity_id
_entity_poly.type
_entity_poly.pdbx_seq_one_letter_code
_entity_poly.pdbx_strand_id
1 'polypeptide(L)'
;EMQRSLVGSEMCIRDRYRSGDGRNHSQSGYEYLKNEAHISDDEILNCVRYHHGMYLKNASLAEDDKAYVVYYADNVAAFSDRREAEAGEGGFDKAMPLESVFNILNGNHGQSHYAMQVLNPKNEINYPTEDEISMDEHFYQSVIQNITDNLKGITLDEEYINSLLAVLEANLTYIPSSTSKKELADISLYDHMKMTAAVASCVMQFLTAKGEKNYKQSLFINAEKSYDEEMFLLYSMDISGIQSFIYTIGEKGALKGLRARSFYLEIMMEHIVDELLEKLSLSRANLIYTGGGHCYLLLANTDDTRDILAVSYTHLRAHETTLHL
;
A
#
# COMPACT_ATOMS: atom_id res chain seq x y z
N GLU A 1 -11.80 -8.65 1.17
CA GLU A 1 -12.79 -7.56 1.07
C GLU A 1 -12.19 -6.21 1.46
N MET A 2 -11.48 -6.11 2.60
CA MET A 2 -10.84 -4.86 3.05
C MET A 2 -9.87 -4.27 2.01
N GLN A 3 -9.10 -5.11 1.35
CA GLN A 3 -8.12 -4.68 0.35
C GLN A 3 -8.77 -4.22 -0.97
N ARG A 4 -10.01 -4.61 -1.23
CA ARG A 4 -10.77 -4.14 -2.39
C ARG A 4 -11.15 -2.66 -2.28
N SER A 5 -11.19 -2.10 -1.08
CA SER A 5 -11.44 -0.65 -0.87
C SER A 5 -10.30 0.24 -1.39
N LEU A 6 -9.13 -0.34 -1.74
CA LEU A 6 -8.03 0.36 -2.42
C LEU A 6 -8.48 1.09 -3.69
N VAL A 7 -9.48 0.54 -4.41
CA VAL A 7 -10.05 1.18 -5.61
C VAL A 7 -10.61 2.58 -5.32
N GLY A 8 -11.00 2.85 -4.07
CA GLY A 8 -11.54 4.15 -3.69
C GLY A 8 -10.54 5.30 -3.62
N SER A 9 -9.26 5.00 -3.51
CA SER A 9 -8.21 6.01 -3.36
C SER A 9 -7.87 6.73 -4.67
N GLU A 10 -8.31 6.24 -5.84
CA GLU A 10 -8.27 6.98 -7.10
C GLU A 10 -8.94 8.36 -6.99
N MET A 11 -9.75 8.51 -6.00
CA MET A 11 -10.61 9.65 -5.82
C MET A 11 -9.91 10.84 -5.20
N CYS A 12 -8.81 10.62 -4.49
CA CYS A 12 -7.90 11.72 -4.13
C CYS A 12 -7.39 12.43 -5.39
N ILE A 13 -7.28 11.71 -6.52
CA ILE A 13 -6.91 12.26 -7.82
C ILE A 13 -8.05 13.10 -8.41
N ARG A 14 -9.30 12.64 -8.33
CA ARG A 14 -10.46 13.38 -8.87
C ARG A 14 -10.70 14.71 -8.18
N ASP A 15 -10.53 14.79 -6.87
CA ASP A 15 -10.63 16.05 -6.15
C ASP A 15 -9.54 17.04 -6.53
N ARG A 16 -8.36 16.53 -6.88
CA ARG A 16 -7.28 17.38 -7.43
C ARG A 16 -7.66 17.98 -8.77
N TYR A 17 -8.46 17.26 -9.55
CA TYR A 17 -8.84 17.61 -10.91
C TYR A 17 -10.11 18.47 -11.01
N ARG A 18 -11.15 18.19 -10.23
CA ARG A 18 -12.44 18.92 -10.27
C ARG A 18 -12.41 20.12 -9.33
N SER A 19 -11.87 21.26 -9.80
CA SER A 19 -12.05 22.54 -9.12
C SER A 19 -13.50 23.02 -9.29
N GLY A 20 -14.30 23.05 -8.23
CA GLY A 20 -15.51 23.86 -8.15
C GLY A 20 -16.84 23.15 -7.95
N ASP A 21 -16.95 21.83 -7.84
CA ASP A 21 -18.24 21.17 -7.60
C ASP A 21 -18.57 20.95 -6.11
N GLY A 22 -17.67 21.34 -5.20
CA GLY A 22 -17.89 21.33 -3.74
C GLY A 22 -18.00 19.93 -3.11
N ARG A 23 -17.84 18.86 -3.89
CA ARG A 23 -17.84 17.48 -3.39
C ARG A 23 -16.47 17.13 -2.84
N ASN A 24 -16.44 16.34 -1.77
CA ASN A 24 -15.20 15.79 -1.24
C ASN A 24 -14.80 14.51 -1.98
N HIS A 25 -13.52 14.09 -1.85
CA HIS A 25 -12.99 12.92 -2.53
C HIS A 25 -13.75 11.63 -2.17
N SER A 26 -14.19 11.46 -0.92
CA SER A 26 -14.95 10.29 -0.49
C SER A 26 -16.26 10.12 -1.24
N GLN A 27 -17.01 11.22 -1.42
CA GLN A 27 -18.25 11.21 -2.17
C GLN A 27 -17.99 11.01 -3.68
N SER A 28 -16.98 11.68 -4.22
CA SER A 28 -16.59 11.52 -5.63
C SER A 28 -16.18 10.06 -5.91
N GLY A 29 -15.48 9.42 -4.93
CA GLY A 29 -15.09 8.03 -4.95
C GLY A 29 -16.23 7.06 -5.04
N TYR A 30 -17.12 7.22 -4.12
CA TYR A 30 -18.34 6.43 -4.10
C TYR A 30 -19.10 6.51 -5.43
N GLU A 31 -19.29 7.72 -5.97
CA GLU A 31 -20.02 7.92 -7.23
C GLU A 31 -19.31 7.30 -8.43
N TYR A 32 -18.00 7.41 -8.49
CA TYR A 32 -17.21 6.76 -9.55
C TYR A 32 -17.32 5.25 -9.49
N LEU A 33 -17.04 4.64 -8.33
CA LEU A 33 -17.10 3.20 -8.18
C LEU A 33 -18.48 2.65 -8.56
N LYS A 34 -19.53 3.34 -8.13
CA LYS A 34 -20.91 2.93 -8.40
C LYS A 34 -21.32 3.12 -9.85
N ASN A 35 -21.02 4.29 -10.44
CA ASN A 35 -21.60 4.69 -11.74
C ASN A 35 -20.69 4.40 -12.93
N GLU A 36 -19.36 4.46 -12.75
CA GLU A 36 -18.39 4.29 -13.83
C GLU A 36 -17.67 2.94 -13.78
N ALA A 37 -17.25 2.49 -12.59
CA ALA A 37 -16.66 1.18 -12.40
C ALA A 37 -17.69 0.06 -12.16
N HIS A 38 -18.98 0.42 -12.04
CA HIS A 38 -20.13 -0.49 -11.86
C HIS A 38 -19.99 -1.46 -10.67
N ILE A 39 -19.36 -1.01 -9.59
CA ILE A 39 -19.26 -1.77 -8.35
C ILE A 39 -20.58 -1.65 -7.60
N SER A 40 -21.18 -2.80 -7.26
CA SER A 40 -22.46 -2.91 -6.54
C SER A 40 -22.31 -3.44 -5.12
N ASP A 41 -21.08 -3.69 -4.66
CA ASP A 41 -20.79 -4.16 -3.31
C ASP A 41 -20.90 -2.99 -2.32
N ASP A 42 -21.92 -3.00 -1.49
CA ASP A 42 -22.20 -1.94 -0.52
C ASP A 42 -21.09 -1.84 0.56
N GLU A 43 -20.39 -2.93 0.90
CA GLU A 43 -19.27 -2.87 1.86
C GLU A 43 -18.11 -2.07 1.28
N ILE A 44 -17.73 -2.34 0.03
CA ILE A 44 -16.68 -1.57 -0.66
C ILE A 44 -17.09 -0.10 -0.78
N LEU A 45 -18.33 0.16 -1.20
CA LEU A 45 -18.86 1.50 -1.38
C LEU A 45 -18.91 2.29 -0.07
N ASN A 46 -19.27 1.64 1.04
CA ASN A 46 -19.26 2.24 2.38
C ASN A 46 -17.84 2.56 2.85
N CYS A 47 -16.90 1.64 2.67
CA CYS A 47 -15.48 1.86 3.00
C CYS A 47 -14.94 3.12 2.30
N VAL A 48 -15.23 3.29 1.01
CA VAL A 48 -14.79 4.46 0.25
C VAL A 48 -15.50 5.75 0.68
N ARG A 49 -16.80 5.67 0.90
CA ARG A 49 -17.61 6.85 1.21
C ARG A 49 -17.34 7.42 2.60
N TYR A 50 -17.02 6.56 3.56
CA TYR A 50 -17.00 6.89 4.98
C TYR A 50 -15.62 6.75 5.64
N HIS A 51 -14.52 6.67 4.90
CA HIS A 51 -13.18 6.56 5.49
C HIS A 51 -12.72 7.81 6.27
N HIS A 52 -13.43 8.94 6.20
CA HIS A 52 -13.15 10.10 7.03
C HIS A 52 -14.12 10.28 8.18
N GLY A 53 -13.60 10.59 9.38
CA GLY A 53 -14.37 10.70 10.61
C GLY A 53 -15.53 11.69 10.55
N MET A 54 -15.41 12.78 9.77
CA MET A 54 -16.48 13.76 9.60
C MET A 54 -17.73 13.15 8.93
N TYR A 55 -17.56 12.25 7.97
CA TYR A 55 -18.65 11.58 7.28
C TYR A 55 -19.12 10.35 8.03
N LEU A 56 -18.19 9.60 8.60
CA LEU A 56 -18.46 8.39 9.39
C LEU A 56 -19.32 8.69 10.62
N LYS A 57 -19.08 9.82 11.31
CA LYS A 57 -19.83 10.26 12.48
C LYS A 57 -21.34 10.40 12.22
N ASN A 58 -21.70 10.83 11.00
CA ASN A 58 -23.08 11.09 10.60
C ASN A 58 -23.68 9.95 9.75
N ALA A 59 -22.93 8.89 9.51
CA ALA A 59 -23.37 7.76 8.73
C ALA A 59 -24.30 6.84 9.54
N SER A 60 -25.34 6.32 8.88
CA SER A 60 -26.23 5.31 9.46
C SER A 60 -25.75 3.92 9.05
N LEU A 61 -24.62 3.48 9.63
CA LEU A 61 -24.00 2.19 9.38
C LEU A 61 -24.24 1.22 10.53
N ALA A 62 -24.19 -0.08 10.22
CA ALA A 62 -24.18 -1.13 11.23
C ALA A 62 -22.93 -1.02 12.13
N GLU A 63 -22.98 -1.53 13.35
CA GLU A 63 -21.86 -1.44 14.29
C GLU A 63 -20.65 -2.27 13.86
N ASP A 64 -20.85 -3.26 13.02
CA ASP A 64 -19.86 -4.15 12.43
C ASP A 64 -19.47 -3.77 10.97
N ASP A 65 -19.86 -2.57 10.50
CA ASP A 65 -19.52 -2.11 9.15
C ASP A 65 -17.99 -1.91 9.03
N LYS A 66 -17.42 -2.42 7.95
CA LYS A 66 -15.98 -2.39 7.70
C LYS A 66 -15.43 -0.99 7.43
N ALA A 67 -16.30 -0.01 7.16
CA ALA A 67 -15.89 1.39 7.03
C ALA A 67 -15.19 1.91 8.29
N TYR A 68 -15.53 1.41 9.50
CA TYR A 68 -14.83 1.75 10.74
C TYR A 68 -13.39 1.22 10.76
N VAL A 69 -13.16 0.05 10.18
CA VAL A 69 -11.80 -0.54 10.06
C VAL A 69 -10.96 0.26 9.09
N VAL A 70 -11.51 0.61 7.92
CA VAL A 70 -10.79 1.44 6.93
C VAL A 70 -10.48 2.82 7.49
N TYR A 71 -11.44 3.46 8.17
CA TYR A 71 -11.22 4.74 8.86
C TYR A 71 -10.04 4.67 9.84
N TYR A 72 -10.00 3.63 10.68
CA TYR A 72 -8.93 3.45 11.65
C TYR A 72 -7.58 3.23 10.95
N ALA A 73 -7.56 2.38 9.93
CA ALA A 73 -6.35 2.06 9.17
C ALA A 73 -5.79 3.26 8.41
N ASP A 74 -6.66 4.08 7.81
CA ASP A 74 -6.29 5.32 7.14
C ASP A 74 -5.63 6.32 8.12
N ASN A 75 -6.19 6.46 9.33
CA ASN A 75 -5.59 7.30 10.36
C ASN A 75 -4.22 6.77 10.84
N VAL A 76 -4.06 5.45 10.99
CA VAL A 76 -2.78 4.83 11.36
C VAL A 76 -1.73 5.07 10.28
N ALA A 77 -2.06 4.85 9.00
CA ALA A 77 -1.17 5.13 7.88
C ALA A 77 -0.84 6.63 7.80
N ALA A 78 -1.86 7.49 7.86
CA ALA A 78 -1.70 8.95 7.79
C ALA A 78 -0.84 9.52 8.93
N PHE A 79 -0.84 8.91 10.11
CA PHE A 79 -0.03 9.39 11.23
C PHE A 79 1.48 9.31 10.94
N SER A 80 1.91 8.27 10.25
CA SER A 80 3.32 8.12 9.84
C SER A 80 3.68 8.94 8.60
N ASP A 81 2.69 9.22 7.73
CA ASP A 81 2.91 9.90 6.45
C ASP A 81 2.92 11.42 6.56
N ARG A 82 2.16 11.99 7.51
CA ARG A 82 1.96 13.44 7.64
C ARG A 82 3.02 14.06 8.53
N ARG A 83 4.19 14.28 7.97
CA ARG A 83 5.26 15.03 8.60
C ARG A 83 5.08 16.53 8.35
N GLU A 84 5.23 17.35 9.39
CA GLU A 84 5.10 18.80 9.27
C GLU A 84 6.24 19.41 8.43
N ALA A 85 5.90 20.28 7.49
CA ALA A 85 6.87 21.08 6.76
C ALA A 85 7.36 22.23 7.65
N GLU A 86 8.68 22.52 7.66
CA GLU A 86 9.31 23.53 8.53
C GLU A 86 8.74 24.96 8.33
N ALA A 87 8.17 25.28 7.18
CA ALA A 87 7.65 26.60 6.83
C ALA A 87 6.24 26.57 6.23
N GLY A 88 5.39 25.60 6.62
CA GLY A 88 4.11 25.37 5.99
C GLY A 88 3.12 26.53 6.13
N GLU A 89 2.83 27.22 5.04
CA GLU A 89 1.67 28.10 4.93
C GLU A 89 0.38 27.26 4.89
N GLY A 90 -0.70 27.75 5.49
CA GLY A 90 -1.98 27.05 5.42
C GLY A 90 -2.55 27.00 4.00
N GLY A 91 -3.19 25.89 3.64
CA GLY A 91 -3.84 25.70 2.34
C GLY A 91 -3.46 24.38 1.66
N PHE A 92 -4.00 24.18 0.48
CA PHE A 92 -3.77 22.99 -0.35
C PHE A 92 -3.23 23.41 -1.72
N ASP A 93 -2.26 22.66 -2.23
CA ASP A 93 -1.70 22.84 -3.57
C ASP A 93 -1.87 21.56 -4.40
N LYS A 94 -2.79 21.62 -5.34
CA LYS A 94 -3.10 20.47 -6.22
C LYS A 94 -2.03 20.21 -7.28
N ALA A 95 -1.15 21.17 -7.53
CA ALA A 95 -0.07 21.08 -8.49
C ALA A 95 1.26 20.63 -7.84
N MET A 96 1.27 20.35 -6.55
CA MET A 96 2.46 19.92 -5.82
C MET A 96 2.97 18.57 -6.34
N PRO A 97 4.25 18.47 -6.76
CA PRO A 97 4.86 17.21 -7.17
C PRO A 97 5.21 16.35 -5.93
N LEU A 98 5.50 15.07 -6.17
CA LEU A 98 6.05 14.19 -5.15
C LEU A 98 7.49 14.59 -4.85
N GLU A 99 7.78 14.93 -3.60
CA GLU A 99 9.13 15.23 -3.13
C GLU A 99 9.97 13.96 -2.93
N SER A 100 11.27 14.11 -3.06
CA SER A 100 12.20 13.02 -2.78
C SER A 100 12.36 12.81 -1.28
N VAL A 101 12.22 11.56 -0.81
CA VAL A 101 12.51 11.20 0.59
C VAL A 101 13.95 11.54 1.00
N PHE A 102 14.87 11.64 0.05
CA PHE A 102 16.27 12.02 0.30
C PHE A 102 16.44 13.51 0.63
N ASN A 103 15.42 14.34 0.44
CA ASN A 103 15.47 15.77 0.81
C ASN A 103 15.73 15.96 2.30
N ILE A 104 15.20 15.09 3.15
CA ILE A 104 15.30 15.18 4.61
C ILE A 104 16.07 14.02 5.25
N LEU A 105 16.38 12.97 4.49
CA LEU A 105 17.05 11.79 5.03
C LEU A 105 18.48 12.16 5.48
N ASN A 106 18.88 11.67 6.65
CA ASN A 106 20.20 11.92 7.26
C ASN A 106 20.53 13.40 7.50
N GLY A 107 19.52 14.25 7.72
CA GLY A 107 19.72 15.69 7.96
C GLY A 107 20.02 16.47 6.69
N ASN A 108 19.69 15.96 5.52
CA ASN A 108 19.73 16.69 4.25
C ASN A 108 18.70 17.83 4.26
N HIS A 109 18.96 18.84 3.44
CA HIS A 109 18.06 19.97 3.17
C HIS A 109 17.92 20.16 1.64
N GLY A 110 17.49 19.07 0.96
CA GLY A 110 17.25 19.07 -0.48
C GLY A 110 15.88 19.63 -0.86
N GLN A 111 15.70 19.95 -2.14
CA GLN A 111 14.43 20.44 -2.73
C GLN A 111 14.10 19.67 -4.01
N SER A 112 14.60 18.47 -4.16
CA SER A 112 14.36 17.67 -5.35
C SER A 112 12.99 16.95 -5.29
N HIS A 113 12.37 16.82 -6.45
CA HIS A 113 11.06 16.20 -6.62
C HIS A 113 11.00 15.40 -7.93
N TYR A 114 9.99 14.56 -8.07
CA TYR A 114 9.83 13.67 -9.21
C TYR A 114 8.91 14.26 -10.27
N ALA A 115 9.29 14.12 -11.54
CA ALA A 115 8.43 14.43 -12.66
C ALA A 115 7.19 13.54 -12.67
N MET A 116 6.08 14.06 -13.18
CA MET A 116 4.85 13.30 -13.40
C MET A 116 5.09 12.17 -14.39
N GLN A 117 4.88 10.95 -13.97
CA GLN A 117 5.10 9.78 -14.82
C GLN A 117 4.24 8.60 -14.36
N VAL A 118 3.69 7.85 -15.32
CA VAL A 118 3.17 6.50 -15.07
C VAL A 118 4.32 5.52 -15.24
N LEU A 119 4.46 4.56 -14.32
CA LEU A 119 5.46 3.50 -14.44
C LEU A 119 5.19 2.67 -15.70
N ASN A 120 6.17 2.65 -16.59
CA ASN A 120 6.11 1.89 -17.83
C ASN A 120 7.52 1.39 -18.16
N PRO A 121 7.71 0.09 -18.49
CA PRO A 121 9.01 -0.47 -18.85
C PRO A 121 9.69 0.20 -20.05
N LYS A 122 8.94 0.98 -20.84
CA LYS A 122 9.46 1.73 -22.00
C LYS A 122 9.92 3.14 -21.64
N ASN A 123 9.56 3.64 -20.46
CA ASN A 123 9.97 4.95 -20.00
C ASN A 123 11.39 4.88 -19.42
N GLU A 124 12.08 6.01 -19.45
CA GLU A 124 13.34 6.15 -18.72
C GLU A 124 13.08 6.17 -17.22
N ILE A 125 14.10 5.83 -16.43
CA ILE A 125 14.02 5.89 -14.96
C ILE A 125 13.83 7.35 -14.55
N ASN A 126 12.83 7.58 -13.70
CA ASN A 126 12.53 8.91 -13.18
C ASN A 126 13.42 9.20 -11.97
N TYR A 127 14.43 10.04 -12.17
CA TYR A 127 15.28 10.53 -11.09
C TYR A 127 14.71 11.84 -10.53
N PRO A 128 14.88 12.11 -9.22
CA PRO A 128 14.46 13.40 -8.67
C PRO A 128 15.30 14.55 -9.23
N THR A 129 14.66 15.68 -9.48
CA THR A 129 15.24 16.90 -10.04
C THR A 129 14.88 18.12 -9.20
N GLU A 130 15.69 19.20 -9.29
CA GLU A 130 15.38 20.50 -8.71
C GLU A 130 14.67 21.43 -9.73
N ASP A 131 14.43 20.97 -10.96
CA ASP A 131 13.70 21.73 -11.97
C ASP A 131 12.24 21.95 -11.53
N GLU A 132 11.68 23.09 -11.89
CA GLU A 132 10.29 23.42 -11.59
C GLU A 132 9.34 22.46 -12.33
N ILE A 133 8.57 21.67 -11.57
CA ILE A 133 7.58 20.73 -12.08
C ILE A 133 6.25 21.04 -11.41
N SER A 134 5.18 21.09 -12.19
CA SER A 134 3.82 21.19 -11.67
C SER A 134 2.95 20.06 -12.20
N MET A 135 2.10 19.52 -11.35
CA MET A 135 1.09 18.56 -11.75
C MET A 135 0.02 19.25 -12.58
N ASP A 136 -0.29 18.71 -13.76
CA ASP A 136 -1.32 19.26 -14.63
C ASP A 136 -2.58 18.38 -14.69
N GLU A 137 -3.66 19.00 -15.15
CA GLU A 137 -4.97 18.39 -15.27
C GLU A 137 -4.97 17.21 -16.26
N HIS A 138 -4.23 17.30 -17.35
CA HIS A 138 -4.17 16.25 -18.38
C HIS A 138 -3.51 14.98 -17.86
N PHE A 139 -2.49 15.13 -17.01
CA PHE A 139 -1.86 13.98 -16.37
C PHE A 139 -2.86 13.24 -15.49
N TYR A 140 -3.56 13.95 -14.62
CA TYR A 140 -4.58 13.34 -13.75
C TYR A 140 -5.71 12.67 -14.54
N GLN A 141 -6.15 13.27 -15.66
CA GLN A 141 -7.14 12.65 -16.56
C GLN A 141 -6.61 11.35 -17.15
N SER A 142 -5.37 11.34 -17.62
CA SER A 142 -4.75 10.14 -18.20
C SER A 142 -4.61 9.01 -17.17
N VAL A 143 -4.26 9.33 -15.92
CA VAL A 143 -4.17 8.36 -14.83
C VAL A 143 -5.54 7.75 -14.55
N ILE A 144 -6.59 8.57 -14.40
CA ILE A 144 -7.97 8.09 -14.19
C ILE A 144 -8.43 7.20 -15.35
N GLN A 145 -8.16 7.61 -16.60
CA GLN A 145 -8.52 6.83 -17.77
C GLN A 145 -7.80 5.47 -17.80
N ASN A 146 -6.49 5.47 -17.51
CA ASN A 146 -5.71 4.23 -17.47
C ASN A 146 -6.25 3.25 -16.42
N ILE A 147 -6.53 3.73 -15.22
CA ILE A 147 -7.09 2.89 -14.16
C ILE A 147 -8.48 2.38 -14.55
N THR A 148 -9.35 3.27 -15.05
CA THR A 148 -10.69 2.90 -15.52
C THR A 148 -10.64 1.83 -16.60
N ASP A 149 -9.75 1.96 -17.58
CA ASP A 149 -9.62 1.00 -18.68
C ASP A 149 -9.09 -0.36 -18.20
N ASN A 150 -8.22 -0.37 -17.22
CA ASN A 150 -7.72 -1.61 -16.60
C ASN A 150 -8.75 -2.29 -15.68
N LEU A 151 -9.72 -1.54 -15.13
CA LEU A 151 -10.79 -2.11 -14.29
C LEU A 151 -12.00 -2.58 -15.07
N LYS A 152 -12.12 -2.24 -16.36
CA LYS A 152 -13.25 -2.64 -17.20
C LYS A 152 -13.33 -4.16 -17.37
N GLY A 153 -14.49 -4.72 -17.02
CA GLY A 153 -14.77 -6.15 -17.21
C GLY A 153 -14.07 -7.07 -16.20
N ILE A 154 -13.55 -6.51 -15.12
CA ILE A 154 -12.88 -7.25 -14.06
C ILE A 154 -13.82 -7.42 -12.88
N THR A 155 -13.87 -8.63 -12.33
CA THR A 155 -14.48 -8.88 -11.03
C THR A 155 -13.43 -8.63 -9.95
N LEU A 156 -13.72 -7.76 -9.00
CA LEU A 156 -12.83 -7.49 -7.86
C LEU A 156 -12.96 -8.62 -6.83
N ASP A 157 -12.40 -9.78 -7.16
CA ASP A 157 -12.28 -10.93 -6.28
C ASP A 157 -10.89 -11.02 -5.62
N GLU A 158 -10.69 -12.04 -4.80
CA GLU A 158 -9.41 -12.22 -4.08
C GLU A 158 -8.23 -12.49 -5.02
N GLU A 159 -8.48 -13.19 -6.13
CA GLU A 159 -7.44 -13.54 -7.11
C GLU A 159 -6.91 -12.29 -7.84
N TYR A 160 -7.74 -11.25 -7.95
CA TYR A 160 -7.41 -10.04 -8.68
C TYR A 160 -6.70 -8.95 -7.85
N ILE A 161 -6.62 -9.07 -6.54
CA ILE A 161 -6.07 -8.03 -5.66
C ILE A 161 -4.62 -7.68 -5.99
N ASN A 162 -3.77 -8.67 -6.25
CA ASN A 162 -2.36 -8.40 -6.58
C ASN A 162 -2.20 -7.71 -7.94
N SER A 163 -3.06 -8.02 -8.90
CA SER A 163 -3.11 -7.31 -10.19
C SER A 163 -3.61 -5.87 -10.02
N LEU A 164 -4.62 -5.66 -9.18
CA LEU A 164 -5.08 -4.32 -8.82
C LEU A 164 -3.97 -3.49 -8.19
N LEU A 165 -3.22 -4.05 -7.22
CA LEU A 165 -2.08 -3.38 -6.62
C LEU A 165 -1.05 -2.95 -7.68
N ALA A 166 -0.73 -3.82 -8.65
CA ALA A 166 0.21 -3.48 -9.73
C ALA A 166 -0.32 -2.35 -10.64
N VAL A 167 -1.61 -2.32 -10.96
CA VAL A 167 -2.23 -1.22 -11.71
C VAL A 167 -2.15 0.09 -10.93
N LEU A 168 -2.45 0.06 -9.63
CA LEU A 168 -2.40 1.24 -8.78
C LEU A 168 -0.96 1.73 -8.59
N GLU A 169 0.00 0.82 -8.40
CA GLU A 169 1.43 1.14 -8.34
C GLU A 169 1.89 1.87 -9.60
N ALA A 170 1.59 1.31 -10.76
CA ALA A 170 2.00 1.90 -12.04
C ALA A 170 1.47 3.33 -12.24
N ASN A 171 0.30 3.65 -11.71
CA ASN A 171 -0.35 4.93 -11.95
C ASN A 171 -0.17 5.95 -10.82
N LEU A 172 0.06 5.52 -9.56
CA LEU A 172 -0.01 6.38 -8.38
C LEU A 172 1.33 6.61 -7.67
N THR A 173 2.40 5.93 -8.08
CA THR A 173 3.73 6.02 -7.43
C THR A 173 4.30 7.44 -7.43
N TYR A 174 4.05 8.24 -8.47
CA TYR A 174 4.56 9.62 -8.56
C TYR A 174 3.52 10.69 -8.23
N ILE A 175 2.47 10.32 -7.51
CA ILE A 175 1.45 11.25 -7.01
C ILE A 175 1.58 11.33 -5.49
N PRO A 176 1.76 12.51 -4.89
CA PRO A 176 1.87 12.63 -3.44
C PRO A 176 0.56 12.25 -2.73
N SER A 177 0.62 11.66 -1.54
CA SER A 177 -0.55 11.27 -0.74
C SER A 177 -1.30 12.50 -0.22
N SER A 178 -0.59 13.56 0.13
CA SER A 178 -1.17 14.84 0.61
C SER A 178 -0.88 15.98 -0.35
N THR A 179 -1.81 16.95 -0.40
CA THR A 179 -1.63 18.25 -1.08
C THR A 179 -1.63 19.41 -0.09
N SER A 180 -1.57 19.11 1.20
CA SER A 180 -1.49 20.11 2.27
C SER A 180 -0.13 20.79 2.26
N LYS A 181 -0.11 22.13 2.20
CA LYS A 181 1.16 22.90 2.29
C LYS A 181 1.82 22.83 3.66
N LYS A 182 1.14 22.26 4.67
CA LYS A 182 1.69 22.06 6.00
C LYS A 182 2.43 20.74 6.15
N GLU A 183 2.33 19.87 5.16
CA GLU A 183 2.87 18.51 5.21
C GLU A 183 3.92 18.35 4.12
N LEU A 184 4.90 17.48 4.37
CA LEU A 184 5.87 17.08 3.35
C LEU A 184 5.16 16.17 2.34
N ALA A 185 5.33 16.44 1.05
CA ALA A 185 4.71 15.69 -0.03
C ALA A 185 5.62 14.54 -0.51
N ASP A 186 6.29 13.83 0.40
CA ASP A 186 7.33 12.84 0.11
C ASP A 186 6.87 11.38 0.23
N ILE A 187 5.58 11.15 0.52
CA ILE A 187 4.96 9.83 0.50
C ILE A 187 4.00 9.76 -0.68
N SER A 188 4.14 8.70 -1.49
CA SER A 188 3.28 8.51 -2.65
C SER A 188 1.85 8.11 -2.25
N LEU A 189 0.89 8.43 -3.10
CA LEU A 189 -0.49 7.99 -2.91
C LEU A 189 -0.59 6.46 -2.94
N TYR A 190 0.21 5.79 -3.77
CA TYR A 190 0.28 4.32 -3.77
C TYR A 190 0.76 3.75 -2.44
N ASP A 191 1.85 4.27 -1.88
CA ASP A 191 2.40 3.76 -0.62
C ASP A 191 1.43 3.96 0.54
N HIS A 192 0.79 5.14 0.62
CA HIS A 192 -0.25 5.42 1.62
C HIS A 192 -1.41 4.42 1.53
N MET A 193 -1.92 4.17 0.32
CA MET A 193 -3.02 3.24 0.10
C MET A 193 -2.64 1.80 0.42
N LYS A 194 -1.48 1.35 -0.04
CA LYS A 194 -0.93 0.03 0.24
C LYS A 194 -0.80 -0.19 1.74
N MET A 195 -0.27 0.80 2.46
CA MET A 195 -0.15 0.73 3.92
C MET A 195 -1.51 0.72 4.61
N THR A 196 -2.45 1.55 4.18
CA THR A 196 -3.83 1.54 4.69
C THR A 196 -4.48 0.16 4.53
N ALA A 197 -4.31 -0.49 3.38
CA ALA A 197 -4.84 -1.82 3.14
C ALA A 197 -4.15 -2.90 3.99
N ALA A 198 -2.84 -2.82 4.16
CA ALA A 198 -2.08 -3.73 5.02
C ALA A 198 -2.52 -3.61 6.49
N VAL A 199 -2.65 -2.39 6.99
CA VAL A 199 -3.13 -2.11 8.35
C VAL A 199 -4.56 -2.60 8.53
N ALA A 200 -5.46 -2.30 7.58
CA ALA A 200 -6.86 -2.70 7.65
C ALA A 200 -7.03 -4.22 7.71
N SER A 201 -6.28 -4.98 6.90
CA SER A 201 -6.32 -6.45 6.93
C SER A 201 -5.81 -7.01 8.26
N CYS A 202 -4.73 -6.45 8.82
CA CYS A 202 -4.21 -6.85 10.13
C CYS A 202 -5.20 -6.56 11.26
N VAL A 203 -5.79 -5.37 11.29
CA VAL A 203 -6.80 -4.98 12.29
C VAL A 203 -8.00 -5.92 12.20
N MET A 204 -8.48 -6.23 11.00
CA MET A 204 -9.61 -7.12 10.79
C MET A 204 -9.33 -8.54 11.32
N GLN A 205 -8.15 -9.10 11.00
CA GLN A 205 -7.75 -10.42 11.51
C GLN A 205 -7.62 -10.42 13.04
N PHE A 206 -7.01 -9.37 13.60
CA PHE A 206 -6.85 -9.25 15.05
C PHE A 206 -8.19 -9.18 15.80
N LEU A 207 -9.12 -8.32 15.32
CA LEU A 207 -10.46 -8.21 15.92
C LEU A 207 -11.27 -9.52 15.77
N THR A 208 -11.14 -10.18 14.63
CA THR A 208 -11.77 -11.47 14.38
C THR A 208 -11.26 -12.53 15.37
N ALA A 209 -9.95 -12.60 15.60
CA ALA A 209 -9.33 -13.52 16.56
C ALA A 209 -9.78 -13.24 18.00
N LYS A 210 -10.04 -11.97 18.35
CA LYS A 210 -10.61 -11.56 19.63
C LYS A 210 -12.13 -11.83 19.76
N GLY A 211 -12.81 -12.15 18.67
CA GLY A 211 -14.27 -12.25 18.62
C GLY A 211 -14.99 -10.89 18.74
N GLU A 212 -14.27 -9.78 18.49
CA GLU A 212 -14.83 -8.43 18.51
C GLU A 212 -15.60 -8.17 17.21
N LYS A 213 -16.85 -7.75 17.34
CA LYS A 213 -17.74 -7.46 16.21
C LYS A 213 -18.27 -6.02 16.21
N ASN A 214 -18.12 -5.28 17.30
CA ASN A 214 -18.56 -3.90 17.37
C ASN A 214 -17.41 -2.97 16.98
N TYR A 215 -17.12 -2.91 15.68
CA TYR A 215 -16.03 -2.08 15.12
C TYR A 215 -16.25 -0.59 15.38
N LYS A 216 -17.51 -0.13 15.37
CA LYS A 216 -17.88 1.25 15.73
C LYS A 216 -17.40 1.61 17.13
N GLN A 217 -17.65 0.74 18.11
CA GLN A 217 -17.27 0.99 19.49
C GLN A 217 -15.75 0.96 19.67
N SER A 218 -15.10 -0.06 19.10
CA SER A 218 -13.68 -0.30 19.32
C SER A 218 -12.81 0.68 18.54
N LEU A 219 -13.09 0.92 17.25
CA LEU A 219 -12.19 1.64 16.34
C LEU A 219 -12.56 3.11 16.12
N PHE A 220 -13.80 3.52 16.48
CA PHE A 220 -14.24 4.89 16.27
C PHE A 220 -14.51 5.62 17.59
N ILE A 221 -15.33 5.03 18.47
CA ILE A 221 -15.71 5.69 19.74
C ILE A 221 -14.56 5.60 20.76
N ASN A 222 -13.94 4.45 20.90
CA ASN A 222 -12.85 4.16 21.83
C ASN A 222 -11.49 3.99 21.13
N ALA A 223 -11.27 4.64 19.99
CA ALA A 223 -10.07 4.51 19.17
C ALA A 223 -8.76 4.70 19.95
N GLU A 224 -8.74 5.62 20.94
CA GLU A 224 -7.58 5.85 21.80
C GLU A 224 -7.08 4.56 22.50
N LYS A 225 -8.01 3.71 22.97
CA LYS A 225 -7.63 2.45 23.60
C LYS A 225 -7.10 1.43 22.59
N SER A 226 -7.64 1.46 21.37
CA SER A 226 -7.22 0.55 20.31
C SER A 226 -5.84 0.89 19.76
N TYR A 227 -5.38 2.14 19.86
CA TYR A 227 -4.00 2.52 19.51
C TYR A 227 -2.95 1.95 20.47
N ASP A 228 -3.32 1.60 21.71
CA ASP A 228 -2.43 0.99 22.69
C ASP A 228 -2.39 -0.54 22.57
N GLU A 229 -3.21 -1.15 21.71
CA GLU A 229 -3.22 -2.59 21.52
C GLU A 229 -2.13 -3.07 20.56
N GLU A 230 -1.47 -4.17 20.89
CA GLU A 230 -0.44 -4.80 20.06
C GLU A 230 -1.07 -5.59 18.90
N MET A 231 -1.68 -4.89 17.95
CA MET A 231 -2.41 -5.49 16.82
C MET A 231 -1.50 -6.02 15.71
N PHE A 232 -0.25 -5.55 15.65
CA PHE A 232 0.64 -5.73 14.51
C PHE A 232 1.88 -6.53 14.87
N LEU A 233 2.34 -7.32 13.92
CA LEU A 233 3.60 -8.05 13.94
C LEU A 233 4.41 -7.68 12.71
N LEU A 234 5.58 -7.09 12.88
CA LEU A 234 6.56 -6.92 11.80
C LEU A 234 7.40 -8.20 11.70
N TYR A 235 7.15 -8.98 10.66
CA TYR A 235 7.89 -10.19 10.37
C TYR A 235 9.02 -9.92 9.40
N SER A 236 10.20 -10.44 9.71
CA SER A 236 11.38 -10.36 8.84
C SER A 236 11.92 -11.76 8.57
N MET A 237 12.29 -12.01 7.32
CA MET A 237 12.93 -13.24 6.89
C MET A 237 14.17 -12.93 6.05
N ASP A 238 15.24 -13.67 6.28
CA ASP A 238 16.49 -13.57 5.53
C ASP A 238 16.95 -14.97 5.11
N ILE A 239 17.38 -15.10 3.85
CA ILE A 239 17.94 -16.35 3.33
C ILE A 239 19.42 -16.38 3.67
N SER A 240 19.84 -17.37 4.47
CA SER A 240 21.25 -17.55 4.82
C SER A 240 22.05 -18.19 3.67
N GLY A 241 23.35 -17.93 3.64
CA GLY A 241 24.26 -18.57 2.68
C GLY A 241 24.21 -18.02 1.24
N ILE A 242 23.52 -16.91 0.98
CA ILE A 242 23.35 -16.31 -0.35
C ILE A 242 24.68 -16.08 -1.06
N GLN A 243 25.68 -15.52 -0.38
CA GLN A 243 26.98 -15.25 -0.98
C GLN A 243 27.69 -16.55 -1.40
N SER A 244 27.69 -17.57 -0.54
CA SER A 244 28.25 -18.87 -0.87
C SER A 244 27.57 -19.50 -2.08
N PHE A 245 26.25 -19.44 -2.16
CA PHE A 245 25.48 -19.94 -3.29
C PHE A 245 25.77 -19.16 -4.57
N ILE A 246 25.81 -17.83 -4.54
CA ILE A 246 26.02 -17.00 -5.74
C ILE A 246 27.46 -17.18 -6.26
N TYR A 247 28.47 -17.18 -5.38
CA TYR A 247 29.88 -17.19 -5.78
C TYR A 247 30.49 -18.58 -5.97
N THR A 248 29.75 -19.67 -5.73
CA THR A 248 30.19 -21.02 -6.11
C THR A 248 30.13 -21.20 -7.62
N ILE A 249 31.12 -20.68 -8.36
CA ILE A 249 31.07 -20.62 -9.83
C ILE A 249 32.32 -21.27 -10.41
N GLY A 250 32.13 -22.07 -11.49
CA GLY A 250 33.22 -22.57 -12.29
C GLY A 250 33.82 -21.51 -13.23
N GLU A 251 35.04 -21.68 -13.67
CA GLU A 251 35.80 -20.72 -14.48
C GLU A 251 35.12 -20.32 -15.82
N LYS A 252 34.32 -21.21 -16.42
CA LYS A 252 33.59 -20.93 -17.67
C LYS A 252 32.18 -20.45 -17.41
N GLY A 253 31.84 -19.27 -17.96
CA GLY A 253 30.48 -18.70 -17.90
C GLY A 253 30.11 -18.02 -16.58
N ALA A 254 31.09 -17.58 -15.80
CA ALA A 254 30.95 -16.99 -14.48
C ALA A 254 29.84 -15.92 -14.41
N LEU A 255 29.81 -14.95 -15.33
CA LEU A 255 28.80 -13.88 -15.35
C LEU A 255 27.37 -14.41 -15.56
N LYS A 256 27.18 -15.39 -16.46
CA LYS A 256 25.87 -16.00 -16.68
C LYS A 256 25.42 -16.80 -15.44
N GLY A 257 26.37 -17.51 -14.81
CA GLY A 257 26.12 -18.25 -13.57
C GLY A 257 25.71 -17.34 -12.42
N LEU A 258 26.41 -16.22 -12.22
CA LEU A 258 26.07 -15.20 -11.21
C LEU A 258 24.64 -14.67 -11.41
N ARG A 259 24.32 -14.20 -12.61
CA ARG A 259 23.00 -13.66 -12.94
C ARG A 259 21.88 -14.68 -12.73
N ALA A 260 22.10 -15.93 -13.20
CA ALA A 260 21.11 -16.99 -13.07
C ALA A 260 20.83 -17.35 -11.60
N ARG A 261 21.87 -17.42 -10.76
CA ARG A 261 21.72 -17.72 -9.33
C ARG A 261 21.09 -16.56 -8.55
N SER A 262 21.48 -15.32 -8.85
CA SER A 262 20.84 -14.15 -8.26
C SER A 262 19.35 -14.09 -8.61
N PHE A 263 19.00 -14.31 -9.87
CA PHE A 263 17.62 -14.35 -10.32
C PHE A 263 16.82 -15.52 -9.72
N TYR A 264 17.46 -16.68 -9.55
CA TYR A 264 16.82 -17.83 -8.89
C TYR A 264 16.47 -17.51 -7.43
N LEU A 265 17.37 -16.88 -6.68
CA LEU A 265 17.10 -16.46 -5.29
C LEU A 265 15.97 -15.45 -5.22
N GLU A 266 15.92 -14.51 -6.15
CA GLU A 266 14.82 -13.52 -6.23
C GLU A 266 13.47 -14.19 -6.44
N ILE A 267 13.35 -15.07 -7.45
CA ILE A 267 12.12 -15.83 -7.70
C ILE A 267 11.75 -16.73 -6.53
N MET A 268 12.73 -17.35 -5.89
CA MET A 268 12.49 -18.20 -4.73
C MET A 268 11.93 -17.38 -3.55
N MET A 269 12.49 -16.19 -3.29
CA MET A 269 11.98 -15.29 -2.24
C MET A 269 10.55 -14.83 -2.56
N GLU A 270 10.29 -14.42 -3.80
CA GLU A 270 8.95 -14.02 -4.25
C GLU A 270 7.93 -15.15 -4.05
N HIS A 271 8.30 -16.37 -4.41
CA HIS A 271 7.44 -17.55 -4.22
C HIS A 271 7.17 -17.85 -2.74
N ILE A 272 8.19 -17.78 -1.88
CA ILE A 272 8.03 -17.99 -0.43
C ILE A 272 7.10 -16.93 0.17
N VAL A 273 7.27 -15.67 -0.24
CA VAL A 273 6.41 -14.58 0.21
C VAL A 273 4.97 -14.81 -0.22
N ASP A 274 4.73 -15.17 -1.47
CA ASP A 274 3.38 -15.41 -1.98
C ASP A 274 2.70 -16.60 -1.27
N GLU A 275 3.39 -17.73 -1.08
CA GLU A 275 2.85 -18.86 -0.32
C GLU A 275 2.53 -18.50 1.14
N LEU A 276 3.37 -17.67 1.76
CA LEU A 276 3.16 -17.25 3.14
C LEU A 276 1.94 -16.32 3.25
N LEU A 277 1.83 -15.34 2.34
CA LEU A 277 0.68 -14.44 2.28
C LEU A 277 -0.63 -15.19 2.01
N GLU A 278 -0.62 -16.17 1.10
CA GLU A 278 -1.77 -17.03 0.82
C GLU A 278 -2.23 -17.80 2.07
N LYS A 279 -1.29 -18.47 2.77
CA LYS A 279 -1.59 -19.19 4.02
C LYS A 279 -2.16 -18.28 5.11
N LEU A 280 -1.74 -17.02 5.14
CA LEU A 280 -2.22 -16.00 6.08
C LEU A 280 -3.49 -15.29 5.58
N SER A 281 -4.04 -15.65 4.42
CA SER A 281 -5.17 -14.97 3.77
C SER A 281 -4.94 -13.46 3.61
N LEU A 282 -3.73 -13.09 3.21
CA LEU A 282 -3.28 -11.72 2.96
C LEU A 282 -2.87 -11.55 1.50
N SER A 283 -2.69 -10.30 1.08
CA SER A 283 -2.19 -9.96 -0.25
C SER A 283 -0.82 -9.29 -0.18
N ARG A 284 -0.24 -8.99 -1.33
CA ARG A 284 1.00 -8.22 -1.45
C ARG A 284 0.93 -6.79 -0.89
N ALA A 285 -0.24 -6.29 -0.48
CA ALA A 285 -0.33 -5.08 0.30
C ALA A 285 0.46 -5.19 1.62
N ASN A 286 0.47 -6.39 2.22
CA ASN A 286 1.19 -6.69 3.46
C ASN A 286 2.70 -6.92 3.28
N LEU A 287 3.20 -7.01 2.04
CA LEU A 287 4.62 -7.05 1.73
C LEU A 287 5.19 -5.63 1.73
N ILE A 288 5.93 -5.28 2.78
CA ILE A 288 6.55 -3.96 2.93
C ILE A 288 7.77 -3.83 2.04
N TYR A 289 8.63 -4.86 2.04
CA TYR A 289 9.86 -4.89 1.26
C TYR A 289 10.26 -6.32 0.94
N THR A 290 10.80 -6.53 -0.27
CA THR A 290 11.53 -7.73 -0.67
C THR A 290 12.71 -7.33 -1.53
N GLY A 291 13.85 -7.99 -1.35
CA GLY A 291 15.05 -7.78 -2.16
C GLY A 291 16.31 -8.34 -1.52
N GLY A 292 17.24 -8.80 -2.35
CA GLY A 292 18.52 -9.34 -1.89
C GLY A 292 18.43 -10.56 -0.98
N GLY A 293 17.34 -11.33 -1.05
CA GLY A 293 17.09 -12.48 -0.18
C GLY A 293 16.50 -12.14 1.18
N HIS A 294 16.01 -10.92 1.33
CA HIS A 294 15.43 -10.40 2.56
C HIS A 294 14.01 -9.87 2.31
N CYS A 295 13.08 -10.05 3.26
CA CYS A 295 11.75 -9.45 3.18
C CYS A 295 11.24 -8.98 4.54
N TYR A 296 10.30 -8.01 4.49
CA TYR A 296 9.51 -7.55 5.62
C TYR A 296 8.02 -7.65 5.30
N LEU A 297 7.25 -8.26 6.21
CA LEU A 297 5.80 -8.36 6.12
C LEU A 297 5.15 -7.70 7.33
N LEU A 298 4.07 -6.94 7.11
CA LEU A 298 3.19 -6.46 8.17
C LEU A 298 2.04 -7.46 8.34
N LEU A 299 1.96 -8.09 9.51
CA LEU A 299 1.03 -9.17 9.82
C LEU A 299 0.17 -8.83 11.04
N ALA A 300 -0.96 -9.52 11.19
CA ALA A 300 -1.75 -9.44 12.41
C ALA A 300 -1.06 -10.18 13.55
N ASN A 301 -1.04 -9.60 14.75
CA ASN A 301 -0.47 -10.20 15.93
C ASN A 301 -1.48 -11.16 16.59
N THR A 302 -1.68 -12.33 16.00
CA THR A 302 -2.57 -13.39 16.47
C THR A 302 -1.81 -14.68 16.71
N ASP A 303 -2.36 -15.58 17.51
CA ASP A 303 -1.79 -16.90 17.75
C ASP A 303 -1.76 -17.71 16.45
N ASP A 304 -2.82 -17.64 15.65
CA ASP A 304 -2.91 -18.30 14.33
C ASP A 304 -1.79 -17.85 13.37
N THR A 305 -1.52 -16.56 13.32
CA THR A 305 -0.39 -16.01 12.55
C THR A 305 0.94 -16.60 13.03
N ARG A 306 1.17 -16.66 14.33
CA ARG A 306 2.42 -17.19 14.91
C ARG A 306 2.58 -18.67 14.63
N ASP A 307 1.50 -19.45 14.69
CA ASP A 307 1.51 -20.88 14.39
C ASP A 307 1.82 -21.15 12.91
N ILE A 308 1.21 -20.39 11.99
CA ILE A 308 1.51 -20.47 10.56
C ILE A 308 2.99 -20.14 10.27
N LEU A 309 3.52 -19.09 10.90
CA LEU A 309 4.93 -18.71 10.76
C LEU A 309 5.87 -19.80 11.28
N ALA A 310 5.57 -20.41 12.44
CA ALA A 310 6.38 -21.47 13.02
C ALA A 310 6.44 -22.70 12.12
N VAL A 311 5.29 -23.11 11.55
CA VAL A 311 5.21 -24.23 10.60
C VAL A 311 5.97 -23.91 9.32
N SER A 312 5.78 -22.74 8.74
CA SER A 312 6.46 -22.30 7.51
C SER A 312 7.98 -22.23 7.70
N TYR A 313 8.46 -21.73 8.83
CA TYR A 313 9.88 -21.72 9.16
C TYR A 313 10.48 -23.13 9.21
N THR A 314 9.75 -24.09 9.81
CA THR A 314 10.20 -25.50 9.90
C THR A 314 10.32 -26.13 8.51
N HIS A 315 9.37 -25.86 7.62
CA HIS A 315 9.42 -26.35 6.24
C HIS A 315 10.59 -25.75 5.45
N LEU A 316 10.81 -24.44 5.54
CA LEU A 316 11.93 -23.76 4.86
C LEU A 316 13.27 -24.29 5.34
N ARG A 317 13.45 -24.47 6.66
CA ARG A 317 14.69 -25.03 7.22
C ARG A 317 14.93 -26.47 6.79
N ALA A 318 13.90 -27.28 6.62
CA ALA A 318 14.03 -28.65 6.11
C ALA A 318 14.52 -28.69 4.65
N HIS A 319 14.14 -27.69 3.84
CA HIS A 319 14.63 -27.53 2.47
C HIS A 319 16.05 -26.97 2.38
N GLU A 320 16.47 -26.09 3.28
CA GLU A 320 17.86 -25.59 3.34
C GLU A 320 18.87 -26.74 3.61
N THR A 321 18.51 -27.72 4.42
CA THR A 321 19.36 -28.89 4.68
C THR A 321 19.53 -29.84 3.48
N THR A 322 18.66 -29.78 2.50
CA THR A 322 18.77 -30.55 1.23
C THR A 322 19.56 -29.82 0.15
N LEU A 323 19.81 -28.54 0.26
CA LEU A 323 20.64 -27.74 -0.65
C LEU A 323 22.16 -27.80 -0.33
N HIS A 324 22.55 -28.48 0.75
CA HIS A 324 23.94 -28.69 1.16
C HIS A 324 24.54 -30.04 0.65
N LEU A 325 23.89 -30.68 -0.33
CA LEU A 325 24.44 -31.85 -1.00
C LEU A 325 25.02 -31.45 -2.40
#